data_cd532e914f8b3746d51a1c32f5a35445
#
_entry.id   cd532e914f8b3746d51a1c32f5a35445
#
_cell.length_a   1.000
_cell.length_b   1.000
_cell.length_c   1.000
_cell.angle_alpha   90.00
_cell.angle_beta   90.00
_cell.angle_gamma   90.00
#
_symmetry.space_group_name_H-M   'P 1'
#
loop_
_entity.id
_entity.type
_entity.pdbx_description
1 polymer ?
#
loop_
_entity_poly.entity_id
_entity_poly.type
_entity_poly.pdbx_seq_one_letter_code
_entity_poly.pdbx_strand_id
1 'polypeptide(L)' 'MIPVRSSAIAAVGYDPTTRRMKIKFKQGRTYDFCGVPPEVYQGLMSAGSIGSYYDRVIRDRYQC' A
#
# COMPACT_ATOMS: atom_id res chain seq x y z
N MET A 1 2.68 -2.50 11.04
CA MET A 1 2.66 -1.60 9.87
C MET A 1 3.76 -0.56 9.98
N ILE A 2 4.29 -0.15 8.85
CA ILE A 2 5.35 0.85 8.80
C ILE A 2 4.71 2.22 8.53
N PRO A 3 4.93 3.22 9.39
CA PRO A 3 4.43 4.57 9.13
C PRO A 3 5.10 5.16 7.89
N VAL A 4 4.34 5.91 7.11
CA VAL A 4 4.85 6.54 5.90
C VAL A 4 4.48 8.02 5.87
N ARG A 5 5.22 8.80 5.09
CA ARG A 5 4.91 10.21 4.87
C ARG A 5 4.06 10.36 3.63
N SER A 6 2.79 10.67 3.84
CA SER A 6 1.83 10.87 2.76
C SER A 6 0.70 11.73 3.26
N SER A 7 0.08 12.49 2.38
CA SER A 7 -1.11 13.27 2.74
C SER A 7 -2.35 12.38 2.92
N ALA A 8 -2.33 11.17 2.37
CA ALA A 8 -3.50 10.28 2.37
C ALA A 8 -3.27 8.99 3.14
N ILE A 9 -2.05 8.47 3.18
CA ILE A 9 -1.75 7.16 3.74
C ILE A 9 -0.94 7.33 5.02
N ALA A 10 -1.38 6.64 6.09
CA ALA A 10 -0.73 6.73 7.40
C ALA A 10 0.33 5.64 7.59
N ALA A 11 0.04 4.42 7.14
CA ALA A 11 0.95 3.28 7.35
C ALA A 11 0.69 2.19 6.32
N VAL A 12 1.71 1.36 6.08
CA VAL A 12 1.62 0.24 5.15
C VAL A 12 2.23 -1.00 5.82
N GLY A 13 1.55 -2.14 5.68
CA GLY A 13 2.07 -3.43 6.11
C GLY A 13 2.09 -4.39 4.94
N TYR A 14 3.09 -5.26 4.89
CA TYR A 14 3.22 -6.21 3.80
C TYR A 14 3.74 -7.55 4.31
N ASP A 15 3.15 -8.64 3.82
CA ASP A 15 3.60 -9.99 4.11
C ASP A 15 4.05 -10.64 2.79
N PRO A 16 5.37 -10.81 2.59
CA PRO A 16 5.87 -11.40 1.34
C PRO A 16 5.50 -12.86 1.18
N THR A 17 5.21 -13.57 2.26
CA THR A 17 4.84 -14.98 2.20
C THR A 17 3.47 -15.17 1.58
N THR A 18 2.50 -14.37 1.99
CA THR A 18 1.13 -14.45 1.49
C THR A 18 0.85 -13.45 0.38
N ARG A 19 1.75 -12.48 0.18
CA ARG A 19 1.60 -11.34 -0.73
C ARG A 19 0.40 -10.47 -0.39
N ARG A 20 0.02 -10.48 0.87
CA ARG A 20 -1.02 -9.58 1.37
C ARG A 20 -0.42 -8.28 1.85
N MET A 21 -1.10 -7.19 1.52
CA MET A 21 -0.69 -5.85 1.93
C MET A 21 -1.86 -5.15 2.59
N LYS A 22 -1.56 -4.41 3.67
CA LYS A 22 -2.54 -3.57 4.35
C LYS A 22 -2.13 -2.13 4.22
N ILE A 23 -3.07 -1.27 3.88
CA ILE A 23 -2.82 0.17 3.81
C ILE A 23 -3.82 0.85 4.73
N LYS A 24 -3.29 1.57 5.72
CA LYS A 24 -4.08 2.39 6.61
C LYS A 24 -4.09 3.82 6.10
N PHE A 25 -5.27 4.34 5.83
CA PHE A 25 -5.43 5.70 5.36
C PHE A 25 -5.61 6.65 6.55
N LYS A 26 -5.24 7.91 6.35
CA LYS A 26 -5.31 8.92 7.43
C LYS A 26 -6.73 9.17 7.90
N GLN A 27 -7.71 8.91 7.06
CA GLN A 27 -9.11 9.00 7.47
C GLN A 27 -9.55 7.92 8.44
N GLY A 28 -8.70 6.93 8.71
CA GLY A 28 -8.94 5.90 9.73
C GLY A 28 -9.28 4.52 9.18
N ARG A 29 -9.49 4.36 7.90
CA ARG A 29 -9.81 3.07 7.30
C ARG A 29 -8.55 2.31 6.91
N THR A 30 -8.61 0.98 7.06
CA THR A 30 -7.56 0.08 6.63
C THR A 30 -8.13 -0.87 5.58
N TYR A 31 -7.45 -0.98 4.45
CA TYR A 31 -7.85 -1.87 3.38
C TYR A 31 -6.83 -2.98 3.19
N ASP A 32 -7.33 -4.18 2.84
CA ASP A 32 -6.50 -5.33 2.53
C ASP A 32 -6.38 -5.50 1.03
N PHE A 33 -5.18 -5.84 0.58
CA PHE A 33 -4.88 -6.14 -0.81
C PHE A 33 -4.24 -7.52 -0.91
N CYS A 34 -4.58 -8.27 -1.95
CA CYS A 34 -4.14 -9.63 -2.13
C CYS A 34 -3.34 -9.77 -3.42
N GLY A 35 -2.41 -10.73 -3.44
CA GLY A 35 -1.62 -10.99 -4.63
C GLY A 35 -0.68 -9.87 -5.04
N VAL A 36 -0.21 -9.08 -4.08
CA VAL A 36 0.67 -7.94 -4.36
C VAL A 36 2.09 -8.44 -4.53
N PRO A 37 2.70 -8.27 -5.72
CA PRO A 37 4.11 -8.65 -5.89
C PRO A 37 5.03 -7.79 -5.02
N PRO A 38 6.16 -8.35 -4.56
CA PRO A 38 7.13 -7.58 -3.76
C PRO A 38 7.59 -6.29 -4.45
N GLU A 39 7.72 -6.30 -5.77
CA GLU A 39 8.14 -5.12 -6.53
C GLU A 39 7.15 -3.97 -6.39
N VAL A 40 5.86 -4.29 -6.34
CA VAL A 40 4.81 -3.28 -6.17
C VAL A 40 4.89 -2.66 -4.78
N TYR A 41 5.09 -3.48 -3.75
CA TYR A 41 5.28 -2.98 -2.40
C TYR A 41 6.54 -2.10 -2.30
N GLN A 42 7.65 -2.56 -2.86
CA GLN A 42 8.89 -1.79 -2.84
C GLN A 42 8.74 -0.47 -3.59
N GLY A 43 8.06 -0.50 -4.73
CA GLY A 43 7.78 0.72 -5.48
C GLY A 43 6.95 1.71 -4.70
N LEU A 44 5.95 1.22 -3.98
CA LEU A 44 5.12 2.06 -3.12
C LEU A 44 5.95 2.73 -2.03
N MET A 45 6.78 1.94 -1.34
CA MET A 45 7.59 2.46 -0.22
C MET A 45 8.70 3.40 -0.68
N SER A 46 9.11 3.30 -1.95
CA SER A 46 10.16 4.14 -2.53
C SER A 46 9.62 5.32 -3.32
N ALA A 47 8.31 5.41 -3.50
CA ALA A 47 7.72 6.44 -4.34
C ALA A 47 7.88 7.83 -3.74
N GLY A 48 8.15 8.82 -4.59
CA GLY A 48 8.18 10.21 -4.18
C GLY A 48 6.82 10.69 -3.69
N SER A 49 5.75 10.18 -4.30
CA SER A 49 4.38 10.41 -3.83
C SER A 49 3.70 9.05 -3.69
N ILE A 50 3.54 8.62 -2.43
CA ILE A 50 2.93 7.34 -2.12
C ILE A 50 1.47 7.31 -2.53
N GLY A 51 0.75 8.40 -2.31
CA GLY A 51 -0.65 8.48 -2.71
C GLY A 51 -0.85 8.36 -4.21
N SER A 52 0.00 9.02 -5.00
CA SER A 52 -0.07 8.92 -6.47
C SER A 52 0.29 7.53 -6.96
N TYR A 53 1.29 6.91 -6.34
CA TYR A 53 1.67 5.53 -6.70
C TYR A 53 0.51 4.57 -6.41
N TYR A 54 -0.12 4.71 -5.26
CA TYR A 54 -1.27 3.90 -4.90
C TYR A 54 -2.38 4.04 -5.95
N ASP A 55 -2.73 5.27 -6.33
CA ASP A 55 -3.80 5.52 -7.30
C ASP A 55 -3.51 4.89 -8.66
N ARG A 56 -2.25 4.95 -9.11
CA ARG A 56 -1.89 4.48 -10.45
C ARG A 56 -1.65 2.98 -10.52
N VAL A 57 -1.11 2.40 -9.45
CA VAL A 57 -0.57 1.03 -9.51
C VAL A 57 -1.40 0.04 -8.70
N ILE A 58 -1.97 0.46 -7.57
CA ILE A 58 -2.57 -0.46 -6.60
C ILE A 58 -4.10 -0.38 -6.60
N ARG A 59 -4.63 0.80 -6.68
CA ARG A 59 -6.07 1.02 -6.61
C ARG A 59 -6.80 0.19 -7.65
N ASP A 60 -7.82 -0.56 -7.21
CA ASP A 60 -8.66 -1.40 -8.05
C ASP A 60 -7.93 -2.53 -8.78
N ARG A 61 -6.71 -2.89 -8.36
CA ARG A 61 -5.94 -3.94 -9.04
C ARG A 61 -5.66 -5.17 -8.19
N TYR A 62 -5.51 -5.02 -6.90
CA TYR A 62 -5.11 -6.11 -6.01
C TYR A 62 -6.15 -6.38 -4.94
N GLN A 63 -7.40 -6.36 -5.33
CA GLN A 63 -8.50 -6.61 -4.39
C GLN A 63 -8.53 -8.07 -3.98
N CYS A 64 -8.83 -8.30 -2.71
CA CYS A 64 -8.98 -9.67 -2.18
C CYS A 64 -10.30 -10.30 -2.57
#